data_ef5720d80e038e4adadea16001e12d8a
#
_entry.id   ef5720d80e038e4adadea16001e12d8a
#
_cell.length_a   1.000
_cell.length_b   1.000
_cell.length_c   1.000
_cell.angle_alpha   90.00
_cell.angle_beta   90.00
_cell.angle_gamma   90.00
#
_symmetry.space_group_name_H-M   'P 1'
#
loop_
_entity.id
_entity.type
_entity.pdbx_description
1 polymer ?
#
loop_
_entity_poly.entity_id
_entity_poly.type
_entity_poly.pdbx_seq_one_letter_code
_entity_poly.pdbx_strand_id
1 'polypeptide(L)'
;MLRVHFTTEDLLRVRIAERPEPLLEMVLALEMLGRADIPPALAGWQRRLRRTLPPAARPLLQLVSPTGAGPQFLDPPAPGLDAGLDTIMATPRAYVRHELRRVCGIDRPVTAWTRDLADLERDAWQVLARSVRAAYGAVIDTSWHTVRAGFHAETTWRSRQLARHGLLPTLTGLAPGITWRGTTLEVASDRELGIRLTGRGLELRPSFFWAGPPLFTDRPGEPVTLIYPAPTLLPLLEPPGPDPLTPLLGRTRADVLRRLVQRHSTTTLADGLGISVASASMHAKALREAGLVVTRREGKTAWHQCSGLGLDLLGDRPATV
;
A
#
# COMPACT_ATOMS: atom_id res chain seq x y z
N MET A 1 -26.01 -3.18 2.40
CA MET A 1 -25.62 -3.41 0.99
C MET A 1 -25.21 -2.10 0.36
N LEU A 2 -24.01 -2.00 -0.19
CA LEU A 2 -23.54 -0.84 -0.95
C LEU A 2 -23.67 -1.14 -2.44
N ARG A 3 -24.21 -0.19 -3.21
CA ARG A 3 -24.45 -0.31 -4.66
C ARG A 3 -23.74 0.81 -5.41
N VAL A 4 -22.91 0.44 -6.37
CA VAL A 4 -22.23 1.39 -7.27
C VAL A 4 -22.79 1.24 -8.66
N HIS A 5 -23.42 2.32 -9.15
CA HIS A 5 -24.09 2.36 -10.44
C HIS A 5 -23.18 2.93 -11.51
N PHE A 6 -22.97 2.13 -12.55
CA PHE A 6 -22.11 2.45 -13.70
C PHE A 6 -22.96 2.90 -14.90
N THR A 7 -22.48 3.88 -15.61
CA THR A 7 -22.83 4.14 -17.00
C THR A 7 -21.86 3.39 -17.93
N THR A 8 -22.16 3.34 -19.23
CA THR A 8 -21.23 2.78 -20.22
C THR A 8 -19.91 3.53 -20.23
N GLU A 9 -19.93 4.86 -20.02
CA GLU A 9 -18.75 5.69 -19.95
C GLU A 9 -17.88 5.35 -18.73
N ASP A 10 -18.50 5.07 -17.59
CA ASP A 10 -17.77 4.67 -16.37
C ASP A 10 -17.00 3.36 -16.58
N LEU A 11 -17.60 2.40 -17.31
CA LEU A 11 -16.92 1.13 -17.61
C LEU A 11 -15.64 1.31 -18.42
N LEU A 12 -15.61 2.29 -19.31
CA LEU A 12 -14.43 2.65 -20.11
C LEU A 12 -13.38 3.43 -19.30
N ARG A 13 -13.76 3.95 -18.14
CA ARG A 13 -12.91 4.76 -17.26
C ARG A 13 -12.55 4.05 -15.95
N VAL A 14 -12.65 2.71 -15.92
CA VAL A 14 -12.11 1.94 -14.81
C VAL A 14 -10.60 1.87 -14.95
N ARG A 15 -9.90 2.26 -13.89
CA ARG A 15 -8.43 2.26 -13.86
C ARG A 15 -7.90 1.67 -12.57
N ILE A 16 -6.66 1.20 -12.60
CA ILE A 16 -5.92 0.77 -11.42
C ILE A 16 -5.02 1.92 -11.00
N ALA A 17 -4.98 2.21 -9.71
CA ALA A 17 -4.15 3.28 -9.16
C ALA A 17 -2.66 3.06 -9.50
N GLU A 18 -1.97 4.13 -9.89
CA GLU A 18 -0.58 4.06 -10.34
C GLU A 18 0.43 3.97 -9.19
N ARG A 19 0.08 4.55 -8.03
CA ARG A 19 0.96 4.63 -6.86
C ARG A 19 0.15 4.55 -5.57
N PRO A 20 0.75 4.02 -4.49
CA PRO A 20 0.13 4.03 -3.18
C PRO A 20 0.13 5.45 -2.58
N GLU A 21 -0.82 5.72 -1.70
CA GLU A 21 -0.95 7.00 -1.01
C GLU A 21 -0.55 6.82 0.47
N PRO A 22 0.55 7.43 0.92
CA PRO A 22 1.08 7.16 2.25
C PRO A 22 0.16 7.64 3.38
N LEU A 23 -0.55 8.76 3.20
CA LEU A 23 -1.49 9.26 4.21
C LEU A 23 -2.74 8.39 4.30
N LEU A 24 -3.25 7.91 3.18
CA LEU A 24 -4.35 6.94 3.16
C LEU A 24 -3.95 5.65 3.89
N GLU A 25 -2.80 5.07 3.58
CA GLU A 25 -2.31 3.87 4.26
C GLU A 25 -2.10 4.11 5.76
N MET A 26 -1.62 5.29 6.17
CA MET A 26 -1.51 5.67 7.58
C MET A 26 -2.88 5.72 8.27
N VAL A 27 -3.87 6.35 7.65
CA VAL A 27 -5.24 6.44 8.20
C VAL A 27 -5.84 5.06 8.35
N LEU A 28 -5.77 4.23 7.30
CA LEU A 28 -6.27 2.86 7.32
C LEU A 28 -5.57 1.99 8.38
N ALA A 29 -4.27 2.18 8.59
CA ALA A 29 -3.53 1.51 9.66
C ALA A 29 -4.06 1.89 11.05
N LEU A 30 -4.37 3.17 11.28
CA LEU A 30 -4.95 3.65 12.54
C LEU A 30 -6.37 3.10 12.75
N GLU A 31 -7.18 3.02 11.70
CA GLU A 31 -8.52 2.43 11.73
C GLU A 31 -8.46 0.96 12.11
N MET A 32 -7.49 0.22 11.56
CA MET A 32 -7.26 -1.18 11.89
C MET A 32 -6.86 -1.40 13.36
N LEU A 33 -6.30 -0.41 14.05
CA LEU A 33 -6.04 -0.51 15.49
C LEU A 33 -7.32 -0.70 16.30
N GLY A 34 -8.43 -0.12 15.88
CA GLY A 34 -9.72 -0.24 16.57
C GLY A 34 -10.48 -1.53 16.25
N ARG A 35 -10.11 -2.30 15.22
CA ARG A 35 -10.84 -3.51 14.82
C ARG A 35 -10.56 -4.69 15.73
N ALA A 36 -11.61 -5.48 15.97
CA ALA A 36 -11.52 -6.77 16.67
C ALA A 36 -11.42 -7.95 15.70
N ASP A 37 -12.08 -7.82 14.54
CA ASP A 37 -12.18 -8.84 13.48
C ASP A 37 -11.06 -8.71 12.44
N ILE A 38 -9.81 -8.88 12.88
CA ILE A 38 -8.66 -8.82 11.99
C ILE A 38 -8.18 -10.22 11.58
N PRO A 39 -7.62 -10.38 10.38
CA PRO A 39 -6.97 -11.62 9.99
C PRO A 39 -5.88 -12.00 11.01
N PRO A 40 -5.76 -13.30 11.38
CA PRO A 40 -4.71 -13.75 12.32
C PRO A 40 -3.31 -13.29 11.94
N ALA A 41 -3.04 -13.21 10.65
CA ALA A 41 -1.79 -12.71 10.09
C ALA A 41 -1.46 -11.27 10.53
N LEU A 42 -2.44 -10.38 10.70
CA LEU A 42 -2.24 -8.99 11.14
C LEU A 42 -2.23 -8.80 12.65
N ALA A 43 -2.62 -9.81 13.43
CA ALA A 43 -2.75 -9.69 14.88
C ALA A 43 -1.42 -9.31 15.58
N GLY A 44 -0.30 -9.87 15.11
CA GLY A 44 1.04 -9.52 15.61
C GLY A 44 1.40 -8.08 15.32
N TRP A 45 1.18 -7.62 14.09
CA TRP A 45 1.38 -6.24 13.67
C TRP A 45 0.52 -5.26 14.48
N GLN A 46 -0.78 -5.53 14.60
CA GLN A 46 -1.69 -4.67 15.35
C GLN A 46 -1.27 -4.52 16.83
N ARG A 47 -0.92 -5.64 17.51
CA ARG A 47 -0.42 -5.60 18.89
C ARG A 47 0.88 -4.79 19.01
N ARG A 48 1.80 -4.94 18.06
CA ARG A 48 3.04 -4.17 18.01
C ARG A 48 2.74 -2.68 17.87
N LEU A 49 1.95 -2.30 16.85
CA LEU A 49 1.61 -0.90 16.61
C LEU A 49 0.87 -0.26 17.79
N ARG A 50 -0.07 -0.96 18.44
CA ARG A 50 -0.72 -0.48 19.67
C ARG A 50 0.27 -0.15 20.79
N ARG A 51 1.35 -0.91 20.92
CA ARG A 51 2.39 -0.68 21.95
C ARG A 51 3.36 0.43 21.57
N THR A 52 3.68 0.57 20.29
CA THR A 52 4.71 1.49 19.81
C THR A 52 4.15 2.81 19.30
N LEU A 53 2.82 2.94 19.17
CA LEU A 53 2.19 4.18 18.71
C LEU A 53 2.50 5.32 19.69
N PRO A 54 3.19 6.39 19.24
CA PRO A 54 3.55 7.51 20.09
C PRO A 54 2.32 8.16 20.72
N PRO A 55 2.40 8.64 21.97
CA PRO A 55 1.31 9.37 22.62
C PRO A 55 0.81 10.56 21.79
N ALA A 56 1.71 11.24 21.07
CA ALA A 56 1.37 12.35 20.18
C ALA A 56 0.48 11.95 19.00
N ALA A 57 0.48 10.67 18.58
CA ALA A 57 -0.38 10.19 17.49
C ALA A 57 -1.80 9.83 17.98
N ARG A 58 -2.00 9.60 19.25
CA ARG A 58 -3.28 9.13 19.82
C ARG A 58 -4.50 10.02 19.55
N PRO A 59 -4.37 11.37 19.47
CA PRO A 59 -5.52 12.22 19.12
C PRO A 59 -6.20 11.80 17.82
N LEU A 60 -5.45 11.31 16.80
CA LEU A 60 -6.04 10.84 15.55
C LEU A 60 -7.03 9.70 15.73
N LEU A 61 -6.87 8.87 16.75
CA LEU A 61 -7.81 7.76 17.05
C LEU A 61 -9.21 8.26 17.43
N GLN A 62 -9.38 9.56 17.72
CA GLN A 62 -10.70 10.16 17.93
C GLN A 62 -11.38 10.50 16.59
N LEU A 63 -10.62 10.62 15.49
CA LEU A 63 -11.12 10.98 14.17
C LEU A 63 -11.39 9.77 13.27
N VAL A 64 -10.69 8.66 13.50
CA VAL A 64 -10.76 7.46 12.64
C VAL A 64 -11.62 6.37 13.28
N SER A 65 -12.39 5.65 12.48
CA SER A 65 -13.28 4.57 12.93
C SER A 65 -12.81 3.20 12.46
N PRO A 66 -12.96 2.14 13.29
CA PRO A 66 -12.69 0.78 12.87
C PRO A 66 -13.50 0.31 11.65
N THR A 67 -14.54 1.03 11.29
CA THR A 67 -15.41 0.74 10.14
C THR A 67 -14.86 1.30 8.82
N GLY A 68 -13.74 1.99 8.82
CA GLY A 68 -13.17 2.67 7.64
C GLY A 68 -13.80 4.05 7.39
N ALA A 69 -14.37 4.65 8.44
CA ALA A 69 -14.97 5.98 8.34
C ALA A 69 -14.07 7.02 9.02
N GLY A 70 -13.11 7.53 8.29
CA GLY A 70 -12.29 8.70 8.66
C GLY A 70 -12.71 9.96 7.93
N PRO A 71 -12.31 11.18 8.40
CA PRO A 71 -12.47 12.40 7.64
C PRO A 71 -11.55 12.41 6.43
N GLN A 72 -12.09 12.59 5.23
CA GLN A 72 -11.33 12.55 3.97
C GLN A 72 -10.26 13.64 3.83
N PHE A 73 -10.27 14.66 4.67
CA PHE A 73 -9.21 15.65 4.69
C PHE A 73 -7.92 15.15 5.35
N LEU A 74 -7.93 14.01 6.05
CA LEU A 74 -6.74 13.40 6.66
C LEU A 74 -5.87 12.63 5.69
N ASP A 75 -6.42 12.21 4.56
CA ASP A 75 -5.78 11.38 3.57
C ASP A 75 -5.80 12.02 2.15
N PRO A 76 -5.40 13.29 2.02
CA PRO A 76 -5.33 13.91 0.70
C PRO A 76 -4.35 13.16 -0.20
N PRO A 77 -4.62 13.08 -1.51
CA PRO A 77 -3.67 12.53 -2.47
C PRO A 77 -2.39 13.36 -2.45
N ALA A 78 -1.32 12.81 -1.88
CA ALA A 78 -0.05 13.51 -1.76
C ALA A 78 1.14 12.54 -1.88
N PRO A 79 2.27 12.99 -2.44
CA PRO A 79 3.45 12.13 -2.63
C PRO A 79 4.16 11.78 -1.32
N GLY A 80 3.90 12.51 -0.24
CA GLY A 80 4.53 12.33 1.06
C GLY A 80 3.94 13.22 2.14
N LEU A 81 4.58 13.18 3.32
CA LEU A 81 4.08 13.82 4.54
C LEU A 81 3.92 15.34 4.42
N ASP A 82 4.96 16.05 3.95
CA ASP A 82 4.94 17.52 3.98
C ASP A 82 3.87 18.09 3.05
N ALA A 83 3.83 17.63 1.79
CA ALA A 83 2.79 18.06 0.83
C ALA A 83 1.39 17.66 1.31
N GLY A 84 1.24 16.50 1.96
CA GLY A 84 -0.02 16.08 2.55
C GLY A 84 -0.44 16.96 3.72
N LEU A 85 0.47 17.31 4.60
CA LEU A 85 0.22 18.21 5.72
C LEU A 85 -0.18 19.61 5.23
N ASP A 86 0.50 20.13 4.23
CA ASP A 86 0.14 21.43 3.64
C ASP A 86 -1.30 21.41 3.12
N THR A 87 -1.70 20.31 2.45
CA THR A 87 -3.07 20.13 1.97
C THR A 87 -4.07 19.99 3.12
N ILE A 88 -3.75 19.23 4.16
CA ILE A 88 -4.59 19.08 5.36
C ILE A 88 -4.79 20.46 6.00
N MET A 89 -3.72 21.22 6.22
CA MET A 89 -3.76 22.53 6.88
C MET A 89 -4.47 23.60 6.05
N ALA A 90 -4.52 23.46 4.73
CA ALA A 90 -5.24 24.34 3.80
C ALA A 90 -6.71 23.94 3.61
N THR A 91 -7.21 22.91 4.31
CA THR A 91 -8.58 22.41 4.12
C THR A 91 -9.62 23.48 4.48
N PRO A 92 -10.59 23.78 3.59
CA PRO A 92 -11.62 24.77 3.85
C PRO A 92 -12.50 24.44 5.05
N ARG A 93 -12.82 25.45 5.87
CA ARG A 93 -13.61 25.29 7.09
C ARG A 93 -14.95 24.55 6.87
N ALA A 94 -15.63 24.88 5.79
CA ALA A 94 -16.92 24.24 5.46
C ALA A 94 -16.77 22.73 5.25
N TYR A 95 -15.68 22.31 4.60
CA TYR A 95 -15.38 20.91 4.35
C TYR A 95 -14.96 20.18 5.63
N VAL A 96 -14.10 20.81 6.46
CA VAL A 96 -13.75 20.24 7.77
C VAL A 96 -14.99 19.98 8.63
N ARG A 97 -15.88 20.97 8.73
CA ARG A 97 -17.13 20.85 9.49
C ARG A 97 -18.06 19.76 8.92
N HIS A 98 -18.13 19.66 7.61
CA HIS A 98 -18.91 18.62 6.93
C HIS A 98 -18.38 17.23 7.29
N GLU A 99 -17.09 17.02 7.13
CA GLU A 99 -16.44 15.73 7.36
C GLU A 99 -16.49 15.32 8.84
N LEU A 100 -16.22 16.24 9.76
CA LEU A 100 -16.32 15.94 11.19
C LEU A 100 -17.74 15.60 11.62
N ARG A 101 -18.78 16.26 11.08
CA ARG A 101 -20.18 15.87 11.34
C ARG A 101 -20.48 14.48 10.78
N ARG A 102 -19.97 14.17 9.59
CA ARG A 102 -20.16 12.87 8.95
C ARG A 102 -19.56 11.74 9.81
N VAL A 103 -18.36 11.93 10.35
CA VAL A 103 -17.66 10.92 11.14
C VAL A 103 -18.17 10.84 12.56
N CYS A 104 -18.29 11.97 13.26
CA CYS A 104 -18.73 12.02 14.67
C CYS A 104 -20.20 11.62 14.85
N GLY A 105 -21.03 11.73 13.79
CA GLY A 105 -22.43 11.30 13.85
C GLY A 105 -22.64 9.78 13.71
N ILE A 106 -21.60 9.02 13.38
CA ILE A 106 -21.72 7.60 13.03
C ILE A 106 -21.24 6.71 14.21
N ASP A 107 -19.95 6.82 14.60
CA ASP A 107 -19.31 5.89 15.51
C ASP A 107 -18.43 6.57 16.58
N ARG A 108 -18.32 7.88 16.55
CA ARG A 108 -17.40 8.62 17.41
C ARG A 108 -18.09 9.73 18.20
N PRO A 109 -17.80 9.86 19.50
CA PRO A 109 -18.31 10.96 20.28
C PRO A 109 -17.69 12.29 19.85
N VAL A 110 -18.47 13.35 19.88
CA VAL A 110 -17.97 14.71 19.71
C VAL A 110 -17.19 15.10 20.97
N THR A 111 -15.86 15.23 20.85
CA THR A 111 -14.99 15.68 21.93
C THR A 111 -14.78 17.21 21.88
N ALA A 112 -14.19 17.79 22.93
CA ALA A 112 -13.79 19.19 22.92
C ALA A 112 -12.84 19.47 21.74
N TRP A 113 -11.82 18.62 21.57
CA TRP A 113 -10.84 18.76 20.50
C TRP A 113 -11.45 18.68 19.08
N THR A 114 -12.43 17.79 18.84
CA THR A 114 -13.08 17.71 17.51
C THR A 114 -13.96 18.93 17.25
N ARG A 115 -14.51 19.57 18.27
CA ARG A 115 -15.21 20.86 18.14
C ARG A 115 -14.25 21.99 17.79
N ASP A 116 -13.12 22.06 18.52
CA ASP A 116 -12.08 23.06 18.31
C ASP A 116 -11.47 22.93 16.89
N LEU A 117 -11.30 21.69 16.39
CA LEU A 117 -10.92 21.47 14.99
C LEU A 117 -11.96 22.01 14.01
N ALA A 118 -13.27 21.77 14.25
CA ALA A 118 -14.35 22.27 13.40
C ALA A 118 -14.44 23.81 13.42
N ASP A 119 -14.01 24.44 14.49
CA ASP A 119 -13.97 25.88 14.63
C ASP A 119 -12.66 26.52 14.16
N LEU A 120 -11.71 25.69 13.71
CA LEU A 120 -10.37 26.05 13.22
C LEU A 120 -9.50 26.70 14.29
N GLU A 121 -9.67 26.30 15.54
CA GLU A 121 -8.83 26.74 16.63
C GLU A 121 -7.37 26.35 16.39
N ARG A 122 -6.47 27.33 16.46
CA ARG A 122 -5.06 27.17 16.09
C ARG A 122 -4.38 26.04 16.84
N ASP A 123 -4.63 25.93 18.14
CA ASP A 123 -3.99 24.93 18.98
C ASP A 123 -4.48 23.51 18.63
N ALA A 124 -5.76 23.36 18.29
CA ALA A 124 -6.31 22.07 17.85
C ALA A 124 -5.67 21.62 16.54
N TRP A 125 -5.44 22.52 15.60
CA TRP A 125 -4.78 22.23 14.33
C TRP A 125 -3.29 21.96 14.47
N GLN A 126 -2.61 22.61 15.44
CA GLN A 126 -1.23 22.26 15.77
C GLN A 126 -1.13 20.85 16.39
N VAL A 127 -2.09 20.47 17.23
CA VAL A 127 -2.20 19.10 17.75
C VAL A 127 -2.39 18.14 16.59
N LEU A 128 -3.30 18.43 15.63
CA LEU A 128 -3.52 17.62 14.44
C LEU A 128 -2.23 17.41 13.65
N ALA A 129 -1.52 18.48 13.30
CA ALA A 129 -0.29 18.41 12.52
C ALA A 129 0.80 17.57 13.23
N ARG A 130 0.97 17.75 14.55
CA ARG A 130 1.89 16.93 15.35
C ARG A 130 1.48 15.46 15.38
N SER A 131 0.17 15.21 15.48
CA SER A 131 -0.36 13.85 15.53
C SER A 131 -0.19 13.12 14.19
N VAL A 132 -0.40 13.80 13.07
CA VAL A 132 -0.16 13.25 11.73
C VAL A 132 1.33 12.92 11.54
N ARG A 133 2.26 13.82 11.90
CA ARG A 133 3.70 13.54 11.84
C ARG A 133 4.10 12.33 12.68
N ALA A 134 3.60 12.27 13.89
CA ALA A 134 3.92 11.16 14.81
C ALA A 134 3.36 9.81 14.33
N ALA A 135 2.15 9.79 13.79
CA ALA A 135 1.55 8.59 13.22
C ALA A 135 2.27 8.15 11.94
N TYR A 136 2.61 9.11 11.07
CA TYR A 136 3.34 8.84 9.83
C TYR A 136 4.69 8.17 10.12
N GLY A 137 5.49 8.74 11.02
CA GLY A 137 6.76 8.14 11.44
C GLY A 137 6.60 6.73 12.02
N ALA A 138 5.56 6.49 12.81
CA ALA A 138 5.33 5.19 13.43
C ALA A 138 4.83 4.11 12.45
N VAL A 139 4.05 4.49 11.44
CA VAL A 139 3.37 3.56 10.53
C VAL A 139 4.09 3.47 9.18
N ILE A 140 4.41 4.61 8.57
CA ILE A 140 4.84 4.68 7.19
C ILE A 140 6.35 4.57 7.05
N ASP A 141 7.13 5.34 7.81
CA ASP A 141 8.59 5.37 7.62
C ASP A 141 9.26 4.00 7.75
N THR A 142 8.70 3.13 8.60
CA THR A 142 9.24 1.79 8.84
C THR A 142 8.86 0.75 7.79
N SER A 143 7.77 0.98 7.03
CA SER A 143 7.16 -0.04 6.17
C SER A 143 6.93 0.42 4.72
N TRP A 144 7.17 1.70 4.41
CA TRP A 144 6.78 2.28 3.13
C TRP A 144 7.42 1.62 1.91
N HIS A 145 8.67 1.27 1.98
CA HIS A 145 9.37 0.53 0.93
C HIS A 145 8.65 -0.79 0.62
N THR A 146 8.22 -1.51 1.66
CA THR A 146 7.54 -2.78 1.55
C THR A 146 6.11 -2.62 0.98
N VAL A 147 5.40 -1.58 1.44
CA VAL A 147 4.08 -1.20 0.90
C VAL A 147 4.19 -0.89 -0.58
N ARG A 148 5.18 -0.10 -1.00
CA ARG A 148 5.41 0.22 -2.41
C ARG A 148 5.69 -1.02 -3.26
N ALA A 149 6.55 -1.91 -2.80
CA ALA A 149 6.86 -3.15 -3.51
C ALA A 149 5.62 -4.03 -3.68
N GLY A 150 4.86 -4.22 -2.60
CA GLY A 150 3.61 -4.95 -2.62
C GLY A 150 2.57 -4.32 -3.54
N PHE A 151 2.44 -3.00 -3.51
CA PHE A 151 1.53 -2.25 -4.38
C PHE A 151 1.83 -2.50 -5.87
N HIS A 152 3.10 -2.41 -6.26
CA HIS A 152 3.49 -2.70 -7.64
C HIS A 152 3.23 -4.16 -8.03
N ALA A 153 3.46 -5.11 -7.13
CA ALA A 153 3.17 -6.51 -7.38
C ALA A 153 1.66 -6.74 -7.58
N GLU A 154 0.82 -6.21 -6.69
CA GLU A 154 -0.64 -6.33 -6.76
C GLU A 154 -1.21 -5.66 -8.02
N THR A 155 -0.82 -4.42 -8.30
CA THR A 155 -1.32 -3.69 -9.47
C THR A 155 -0.88 -4.35 -10.78
N THR A 156 0.34 -4.89 -10.85
CA THR A 156 0.82 -5.67 -12.00
C THR A 156 0.00 -6.95 -12.17
N TRP A 157 -0.24 -7.68 -11.09
CA TRP A 157 -1.06 -8.90 -11.14
C TRP A 157 -2.49 -8.58 -11.55
N ARG A 158 -3.10 -7.53 -10.99
CA ARG A 158 -4.46 -7.10 -11.29
C ARG A 158 -4.61 -6.64 -12.75
N SER A 159 -3.62 -5.94 -13.28
CA SER A 159 -3.58 -5.55 -14.70
C SER A 159 -3.57 -6.77 -15.63
N ARG A 160 -2.82 -7.82 -15.24
CA ARG A 160 -2.83 -9.10 -15.99
C ARG A 160 -4.18 -9.82 -15.91
N GLN A 161 -4.85 -9.79 -14.75
CA GLN A 161 -6.19 -10.35 -14.60
C GLN A 161 -7.20 -9.59 -15.50
N LEU A 162 -7.14 -8.26 -15.48
CA LEU A 162 -7.96 -7.41 -16.33
C LEU A 162 -7.77 -7.73 -17.82
N ALA A 163 -6.53 -7.86 -18.26
CA ALA A 163 -6.20 -8.17 -19.65
C ALA A 163 -6.62 -9.59 -20.07
N ARG A 164 -6.59 -10.57 -19.16
CA ARG A 164 -6.91 -11.97 -19.46
C ARG A 164 -8.40 -12.30 -19.35
N HIS A 165 -9.05 -11.74 -18.35
CA HIS A 165 -10.41 -12.15 -17.95
C HIS A 165 -11.44 -11.03 -18.13
N GLY A 166 -10.99 -9.83 -18.45
CA GLY A 166 -11.86 -8.65 -18.61
C GLY A 166 -12.25 -8.00 -17.29
N LEU A 167 -13.08 -6.96 -17.40
CA LEU A 167 -13.38 -6.06 -16.29
C LEU A 167 -14.23 -6.74 -15.19
N LEU A 168 -15.31 -7.43 -15.55
CA LEU A 168 -16.26 -7.93 -14.55
C LEU A 168 -15.65 -8.98 -13.61
N PRO A 169 -14.91 -10.02 -14.09
CA PRO A 169 -14.21 -10.93 -13.21
C PRO A 169 -13.16 -10.24 -12.36
N THR A 170 -12.50 -9.20 -12.89
CA THR A 170 -11.53 -8.42 -12.13
C THR A 170 -12.18 -7.68 -10.96
N LEU A 171 -13.32 -7.03 -11.19
CA LEU A 171 -14.06 -6.30 -10.15
C LEU A 171 -14.63 -7.26 -9.09
N THR A 172 -15.28 -8.34 -9.49
CA THR A 172 -15.86 -9.31 -8.54
C THR A 172 -14.82 -10.11 -7.77
N GLY A 173 -13.59 -10.19 -8.29
CA GLY A 173 -12.46 -10.83 -7.63
C GLY A 173 -11.63 -9.92 -6.70
N LEU A 174 -12.04 -8.66 -6.43
CA LEU A 174 -11.31 -7.75 -5.55
C LEU A 174 -11.41 -8.14 -4.08
N ALA A 175 -12.59 -8.56 -3.65
CA ALA A 175 -12.83 -9.02 -2.29
C ALA A 175 -14.05 -9.96 -2.24
N PRO A 176 -14.17 -10.81 -1.20
CA PRO A 176 -15.38 -11.60 -0.99
C PRO A 176 -16.63 -10.72 -0.84
N GLY A 177 -17.76 -11.19 -1.37
CA GLY A 177 -19.04 -10.48 -1.27
C GLY A 177 -19.24 -9.33 -2.27
N ILE A 178 -18.33 -9.19 -3.23
CA ILE A 178 -18.55 -8.32 -4.40
C ILE A 178 -19.27 -9.12 -5.49
N THR A 179 -20.38 -8.59 -5.97
CA THR A 179 -21.16 -9.18 -7.08
C THR A 179 -21.50 -8.11 -8.11
N TRP A 180 -21.77 -8.55 -9.33
CA TRP A 180 -22.18 -7.67 -10.42
C TRP A 180 -23.58 -8.02 -10.90
N ARG A 181 -24.49 -7.03 -10.94
CA ARG A 181 -25.88 -7.19 -11.44
C ARG A 181 -26.25 -6.08 -12.41
N GLY A 182 -26.49 -6.43 -13.66
CA GLY A 182 -26.81 -5.45 -14.72
C GLY A 182 -25.66 -4.46 -14.89
N THR A 183 -25.84 -3.21 -14.46
CA THR A 183 -24.83 -2.14 -14.47
C THR A 183 -24.43 -1.73 -13.06
N THR A 184 -24.64 -2.58 -12.06
CA THR A 184 -24.41 -2.25 -10.66
C THR A 184 -23.42 -3.23 -10.04
N LEU A 185 -22.39 -2.69 -9.41
CA LEU A 185 -21.49 -3.42 -8.51
C LEU A 185 -22.11 -3.40 -7.11
N GLU A 186 -22.44 -4.57 -6.59
CA GLU A 186 -22.96 -4.73 -5.22
C GLU A 186 -21.84 -5.22 -4.31
N VAL A 187 -21.68 -4.57 -3.17
CA VAL A 187 -20.69 -4.93 -2.15
C VAL A 187 -21.42 -5.20 -0.84
N ALA A 188 -21.11 -6.33 -0.21
CA ALA A 188 -21.66 -6.67 1.09
C ALA A 188 -21.30 -5.58 2.11
N SER A 189 -22.30 -5.00 2.77
CA SER A 189 -22.16 -3.93 3.76
C SER A 189 -23.35 -3.91 4.68
N ASP A 190 -23.14 -3.58 5.94
CA ASP A 190 -24.19 -3.38 6.94
C ASP A 190 -24.98 -2.08 6.71
N ARG A 191 -24.44 -1.19 5.85
CA ARG A 191 -25.10 0.08 5.49
C ARG A 191 -25.68 -0.01 4.09
N GLU A 192 -26.85 0.59 3.92
CA GLU A 192 -27.40 0.83 2.58
C GLU A 192 -26.88 2.17 2.06
N LEU A 193 -26.08 2.09 0.98
CA LEU A 193 -25.53 3.26 0.32
C LEU A 193 -25.54 3.05 -1.20
N GLY A 194 -25.99 4.07 -1.93
CA GLY A 194 -25.95 4.10 -3.38
C GLY A 194 -24.95 5.15 -3.87
N ILE A 195 -23.97 4.75 -4.68
CA ILE A 195 -23.00 5.62 -5.33
C ILE A 195 -23.30 5.63 -6.83
N ARG A 196 -23.41 6.80 -7.45
CA ARG A 196 -23.52 6.95 -8.90
C ARG A 196 -22.24 7.55 -9.45
N LEU A 197 -21.59 6.85 -10.36
CA LEU A 197 -20.32 7.30 -10.92
C LEU A 197 -20.46 8.49 -11.88
N THR A 198 -21.55 8.53 -12.62
CA THR A 198 -21.93 9.67 -13.50
C THR A 198 -20.87 10.06 -14.55
N GLY A 199 -20.19 9.07 -15.14
CA GLY A 199 -19.14 9.28 -16.13
C GLY A 199 -17.76 9.55 -15.57
N ARG A 200 -17.58 9.62 -14.24
CA ARG A 200 -16.27 9.88 -13.60
C ARG A 200 -15.35 8.67 -13.60
N GLY A 201 -15.93 7.46 -13.75
CA GLY A 201 -15.19 6.20 -13.69
C GLY A 201 -14.89 5.73 -12.28
N LEU A 202 -14.16 4.61 -12.19
CA LEU A 202 -13.78 3.97 -10.94
C LEU A 202 -12.26 3.74 -10.90
N GLU A 203 -11.61 4.16 -9.83
CA GLU A 203 -10.21 3.83 -9.57
C GLU A 203 -10.11 2.69 -8.56
N LEU A 204 -9.39 1.63 -8.92
CA LEU A 204 -9.13 0.47 -8.06
C LEU A 204 -7.82 0.67 -7.31
N ARG A 205 -7.88 0.72 -5.98
CA ARG A 205 -6.71 1.00 -5.12
C ARG A 205 -6.53 -0.11 -4.08
N PRO A 206 -5.47 -0.92 -4.19
CA PRO A 206 -5.13 -1.86 -3.13
C PRO A 206 -4.63 -1.13 -1.89
N SER A 207 -4.99 -1.61 -0.71
CA SER A 207 -4.41 -1.18 0.56
C SER A 207 -3.79 -2.36 1.30
N PHE A 208 -2.66 -2.11 1.93
CA PHE A 208 -1.90 -3.10 2.68
C PHE A 208 -2.22 -3.07 4.17
N PHE A 209 -2.65 -1.92 4.68
CA PHE A 209 -3.04 -1.81 6.09
C PHE A 209 -4.54 -2.01 6.31
N TRP A 210 -5.35 -2.04 5.27
CA TRP A 210 -6.78 -2.32 5.40
C TRP A 210 -7.07 -3.80 5.13
N ALA A 211 -7.79 -4.44 6.05
CA ALA A 211 -8.25 -5.82 5.92
C ALA A 211 -9.76 -5.96 6.19
N GLY A 212 -10.49 -4.86 6.14
CA GLY A 212 -11.95 -4.83 6.23
C GLY A 212 -12.64 -4.97 4.87
N PRO A 213 -13.97 -4.78 4.83
CA PRO A 213 -14.72 -4.71 3.58
C PRO A 213 -14.18 -3.60 2.67
N PRO A 214 -14.41 -3.69 1.34
CA PRO A 214 -14.04 -2.62 0.43
C PRO A 214 -14.63 -1.27 0.85
N LEU A 215 -13.81 -0.21 0.74
CA LEU A 215 -14.18 1.16 1.05
C LEU A 215 -14.33 1.97 -0.23
N PHE A 216 -15.15 3.02 -0.17
CA PHE A 216 -15.32 3.94 -1.28
C PHE A 216 -15.05 5.37 -0.83
N THR A 217 -14.23 6.06 -1.61
CA THR A 217 -14.00 7.49 -1.46
C THR A 217 -14.57 8.21 -2.67
N ASP A 218 -15.47 9.15 -2.44
CA ASP A 218 -16.10 9.99 -3.47
C ASP A 218 -15.69 11.44 -3.25
N ARG A 219 -14.69 11.90 -4.02
CA ARG A 219 -14.22 13.28 -4.01
C ARG A 219 -14.80 14.03 -5.21
N PRO A 220 -15.28 15.27 -5.04
CA PRO A 220 -15.83 16.04 -6.14
C PRO A 220 -14.83 16.21 -7.28
N GLY A 221 -15.25 15.91 -8.51
CA GLY A 221 -14.41 16.07 -9.70
C GLY A 221 -13.40 14.96 -9.96
N GLU A 222 -13.21 14.04 -9.02
CA GLU A 222 -12.33 12.88 -9.17
C GLU A 222 -13.12 11.61 -9.50
N PRO A 223 -12.50 10.58 -10.08
CA PRO A 223 -13.08 9.25 -10.13
C PRO A 223 -13.39 8.74 -8.72
N VAL A 224 -14.45 7.96 -8.58
CA VAL A 224 -14.70 7.27 -7.31
C VAL A 224 -13.60 6.26 -7.09
N THR A 225 -13.00 6.24 -5.91
CA THR A 225 -11.96 5.26 -5.57
C THR A 225 -12.56 4.10 -4.79
N LEU A 226 -12.33 2.89 -5.27
CA LEU A 226 -12.60 1.64 -4.56
C LEU A 226 -11.30 1.15 -3.91
N ILE A 227 -11.22 1.26 -2.60
CA ILE A 227 -10.11 0.75 -1.80
C ILE A 227 -10.43 -0.68 -1.39
N TYR A 228 -9.55 -1.61 -1.70
CA TYR A 228 -9.73 -3.03 -1.38
C TYR A 228 -8.50 -3.61 -0.67
N PRO A 229 -8.68 -4.62 0.22
CA PRO A 229 -7.56 -5.29 0.86
C PRO A 229 -6.64 -5.93 -0.15
N ALA A 230 -5.35 -5.62 -0.12
CA ALA A 230 -4.37 -6.34 -0.92
C ALA A 230 -4.29 -7.80 -0.46
N PRO A 231 -4.37 -8.80 -1.39
CA PRO A 231 -4.34 -10.23 -1.01
C PRO A 231 -3.06 -10.65 -0.30
N THR A 232 -1.95 -9.96 -0.60
CA THR A 232 -0.63 -10.27 -0.07
C THR A 232 -0.29 -9.35 1.10
N LEU A 233 -0.61 -9.78 2.31
CA LEU A 233 -0.28 -9.05 3.54
C LEU A 233 1.16 -9.31 4.03
N LEU A 234 1.90 -10.20 3.37
CA LEU A 234 3.17 -10.78 3.82
C LEU A 234 4.25 -9.76 4.21
N PRO A 235 4.42 -8.64 3.50
CA PRO A 235 5.51 -7.73 3.82
C PRO A 235 5.35 -6.95 5.12
N LEU A 236 4.12 -6.84 5.65
CA LEU A 236 3.84 -6.04 6.86
C LEU A 236 3.99 -6.82 8.15
N LEU A 237 4.07 -8.14 8.06
CA LEU A 237 3.87 -9.04 9.20
C LEU A 237 5.11 -9.25 10.04
N GLU A 238 6.27 -9.30 9.41
CA GLU A 238 7.55 -9.37 10.09
C GLU A 238 8.55 -8.48 9.38
N PRO A 239 9.38 -7.71 10.08
CA PRO A 239 10.57 -7.17 9.45
C PRO A 239 11.30 -8.37 8.84
N PRO A 240 11.72 -8.31 7.56
CA PRO A 240 12.55 -9.37 7.01
C PRO A 240 13.68 -9.61 8.00
N GLY A 241 13.90 -10.88 8.35
CA GLY A 241 15.09 -11.24 9.14
C GLY A 241 16.31 -10.61 8.51
N PRO A 242 17.42 -10.44 9.24
CA PRO A 242 18.60 -9.74 8.76
C PRO A 242 19.11 -10.28 7.43
N ASP A 243 18.66 -11.45 7.02
CA ASP A 243 19.00 -12.05 5.74
C ASP A 243 17.88 -13.00 5.25
N PRO A 244 16.86 -12.49 4.53
CA PRO A 244 15.76 -13.30 4.02
C PRO A 244 16.16 -14.24 2.86
N LEU A 245 17.31 -14.00 2.22
CA LEU A 245 17.75 -14.75 1.04
C LEU A 245 18.54 -16.00 1.39
N THR A 246 19.28 -15.99 2.49
CA THR A 246 20.09 -17.13 2.90
C THR A 246 19.27 -18.40 3.15
N PRO A 247 18.10 -18.39 3.81
CA PRO A 247 17.24 -19.56 3.93
C PRO A 247 16.73 -20.08 2.58
N LEU A 248 16.49 -19.20 1.62
CA LEU A 248 15.94 -19.55 0.30
C LEU A 248 17.00 -20.08 -0.67
N LEU A 249 18.12 -19.39 -0.79
CA LEU A 249 19.14 -19.66 -1.82
C LEU A 249 20.36 -20.42 -1.27
N GLY A 250 20.53 -20.44 0.05
CA GLY A 250 21.79 -20.78 0.69
C GLY A 250 22.76 -19.59 0.68
N ARG A 251 23.62 -19.51 1.70
CA ARG A 251 24.51 -18.37 1.97
C ARG A 251 25.30 -17.90 0.75
N THR A 252 26.03 -18.81 0.13
CA THR A 252 26.91 -18.47 -1.00
C THR A 252 26.15 -17.93 -2.21
N ARG A 253 24.97 -18.49 -2.58
CA ARG A 253 24.17 -17.99 -3.68
C ARG A 253 23.55 -16.63 -3.37
N ALA A 254 23.13 -16.42 -2.13
CA ALA A 254 22.63 -15.11 -1.69
C ALA A 254 23.73 -14.05 -1.80
N ASP A 255 24.96 -14.35 -1.37
CA ASP A 255 26.09 -13.43 -1.45
C ASP A 255 26.52 -13.17 -2.91
N VAL A 256 26.51 -14.19 -3.76
CA VAL A 256 26.71 -14.06 -5.22
C VAL A 256 25.66 -13.13 -5.82
N LEU A 257 24.38 -13.34 -5.50
CA LEU A 257 23.31 -12.50 -6.06
C LEU A 257 23.46 -11.04 -5.63
N ARG A 258 23.73 -10.77 -4.34
CA ARG A 258 23.99 -9.42 -3.82
C ARG A 258 25.14 -8.73 -4.51
N ARG A 259 26.24 -9.46 -4.77
CA ARG A 259 27.41 -8.91 -5.45
C ARG A 259 27.09 -8.56 -6.91
N LEU A 260 26.23 -9.32 -7.56
CA LEU A 260 25.85 -9.17 -8.97
C LEU A 260 24.83 -8.05 -9.22
N VAL A 261 24.42 -7.27 -8.24
CA VAL A 261 23.77 -5.96 -8.44
C VAL A 261 24.65 -5.10 -9.34
N GLN A 262 25.97 -5.16 -9.13
CA GLN A 262 26.95 -4.64 -10.08
C GLN A 262 27.47 -5.76 -10.99
N ARG A 263 27.90 -5.39 -12.19
CA ARG A 263 28.44 -6.31 -13.17
C ARG A 263 29.81 -6.81 -12.74
N HIS A 264 30.00 -8.12 -12.65
CA HIS A 264 31.28 -8.76 -12.32
C HIS A 264 31.65 -9.86 -13.30
N SER A 265 32.97 -10.04 -13.56
CA SER A 265 33.46 -11.25 -14.21
C SER A 265 33.47 -12.43 -13.22
N THR A 266 33.54 -13.68 -13.74
CA THR A 266 33.64 -14.87 -12.89
C THR A 266 34.82 -14.79 -11.94
N THR A 267 35.96 -14.26 -12.39
CA THR A 267 37.19 -14.12 -11.57
C THR A 267 37.01 -13.07 -10.47
N THR A 268 36.54 -11.85 -10.83
CA THR A 268 36.33 -10.78 -9.83
C THR A 268 35.23 -11.13 -8.83
N LEU A 269 34.24 -11.95 -9.25
CA LEU A 269 33.21 -12.48 -8.37
C LEU A 269 33.81 -13.47 -7.35
N ALA A 270 34.67 -14.38 -7.82
CA ALA A 270 35.37 -15.36 -6.98
C ALA A 270 36.27 -14.68 -5.95
N ASP A 271 37.11 -13.73 -6.39
CA ASP A 271 38.01 -12.96 -5.54
C ASP A 271 37.24 -12.16 -4.47
N GLY A 272 36.17 -11.49 -4.88
CA GLY A 272 35.38 -10.66 -3.97
C GLY A 272 34.57 -11.43 -2.92
N LEU A 273 34.37 -12.74 -3.11
CA LEU A 273 33.66 -13.62 -2.20
C LEU A 273 34.57 -14.63 -1.48
N GLY A 274 35.86 -14.66 -1.82
CA GLY A 274 36.81 -15.61 -1.23
C GLY A 274 36.52 -17.08 -1.59
N ILE A 275 35.98 -17.34 -2.79
CA ILE A 275 35.65 -18.69 -3.29
C ILE A 275 36.44 -19.01 -4.55
N SER A 276 36.51 -20.28 -4.92
CA SER A 276 37.15 -20.68 -6.17
C SER A 276 36.38 -20.17 -7.41
N VAL A 277 37.09 -19.92 -8.51
CA VAL A 277 36.47 -19.54 -9.81
C VAL A 277 35.46 -20.60 -10.30
N ALA A 278 35.75 -21.88 -10.05
CA ALA A 278 34.83 -22.96 -10.37
C ALA A 278 33.54 -22.88 -9.54
N SER A 279 33.63 -22.57 -8.25
CA SER A 279 32.48 -22.37 -7.36
C SER A 279 31.67 -21.13 -7.78
N ALA A 280 32.32 -20.00 -8.06
CA ALA A 280 31.66 -18.80 -8.56
C ALA A 280 30.88 -19.06 -9.87
N SER A 281 31.51 -19.79 -10.82
CA SER A 281 30.87 -20.20 -12.07
C SER A 281 29.68 -21.09 -11.85
N MET A 282 29.76 -22.06 -10.95
CA MET A 282 28.67 -22.97 -10.60
C MET A 282 27.47 -22.21 -9.99
N HIS A 283 27.73 -21.29 -9.05
CA HIS A 283 26.68 -20.50 -8.42
C HIS A 283 26.05 -19.51 -9.40
N ALA A 284 26.85 -18.82 -10.21
CA ALA A 284 26.33 -17.93 -11.27
C ALA A 284 25.50 -18.69 -12.30
N LYS A 285 25.90 -19.94 -12.65
CA LYS A 285 25.13 -20.82 -13.54
C LYS A 285 23.77 -21.16 -12.92
N ALA A 286 23.72 -21.60 -11.66
CA ALA A 286 22.49 -21.95 -10.97
C ALA A 286 21.51 -20.74 -10.89
N LEU A 287 22.03 -19.56 -10.55
CA LEU A 287 21.22 -18.34 -10.49
C LEU A 287 20.73 -17.89 -11.90
N ARG A 288 21.52 -18.14 -12.94
CA ARG A 288 21.10 -17.89 -14.34
C ARG A 288 20.00 -18.86 -14.77
N GLU A 289 20.11 -20.15 -14.44
CA GLU A 289 19.09 -21.14 -14.73
C GLU A 289 17.78 -20.84 -14.00
N ALA A 290 17.85 -20.23 -12.82
CA ALA A 290 16.71 -19.70 -12.07
C ALA A 290 16.21 -18.34 -12.61
N GLY A 291 16.82 -17.77 -13.63
CA GLY A 291 16.41 -16.48 -14.20
C GLY A 291 16.83 -15.25 -13.38
N LEU A 292 17.59 -15.41 -12.29
CA LEU A 292 17.99 -14.35 -11.38
C LEU A 292 19.23 -13.57 -11.85
N VAL A 293 20.02 -14.16 -12.76
CA VAL A 293 21.26 -13.59 -13.28
C VAL A 293 21.28 -13.69 -14.79
N VAL A 294 21.81 -12.66 -15.46
CA VAL A 294 22.12 -12.65 -16.89
C VAL A 294 23.64 -12.77 -17.08
N THR A 295 24.07 -13.57 -18.04
CA THR A 295 25.49 -13.70 -18.38
C THR A 295 25.71 -13.26 -19.82
N ARG A 296 26.66 -12.36 -20.03
CA ARG A 296 27.15 -11.97 -21.36
C ARG A 296 28.63 -12.33 -21.51
N ARG A 297 29.02 -12.84 -22.67
CA ARG A 297 30.41 -13.10 -23.01
C ARG A 297 30.99 -11.93 -23.82
N GLU A 298 32.13 -11.43 -23.39
CA GLU A 298 32.91 -10.43 -24.10
C GLU A 298 34.33 -11.00 -24.26
N GLY A 299 34.62 -11.44 -25.47
CA GLY A 299 35.86 -12.19 -25.75
C GLY A 299 35.93 -13.50 -24.95
N LYS A 300 36.98 -13.66 -24.16
CA LYS A 300 37.21 -14.83 -23.28
C LYS A 300 36.58 -14.68 -21.89
N THR A 301 36.00 -13.51 -21.57
CA THR A 301 35.49 -13.20 -20.25
C THR A 301 33.97 -13.34 -20.20
N ALA A 302 33.47 -14.11 -19.21
CA ALA A 302 32.06 -14.15 -18.90
C ALA A 302 31.73 -13.08 -17.83
N TRP A 303 30.78 -12.21 -18.16
CA TRP A 303 30.28 -11.17 -17.29
C TRP A 303 28.88 -11.53 -16.78
N HIS A 304 28.67 -11.40 -15.50
CA HIS A 304 27.43 -11.71 -14.83
C HIS A 304 26.84 -10.45 -14.20
N GLN A 305 25.51 -10.33 -14.20
CA GLN A 305 24.77 -9.25 -13.58
C GLN A 305 23.37 -9.75 -13.17
N CYS A 306 22.76 -9.18 -12.12
CA CYS A 306 21.37 -9.46 -11.79
C CYS A 306 20.44 -9.18 -12.98
N SER A 307 19.47 -10.06 -13.17
CA SER A 307 18.30 -9.79 -14.03
C SER A 307 17.33 -8.85 -13.29
N GLY A 308 16.27 -8.37 -13.99
CA GLY A 308 15.17 -7.66 -13.33
C GLY A 308 14.57 -8.47 -12.18
N LEU A 309 14.36 -9.78 -12.39
CA LEU A 309 13.86 -10.68 -11.35
C LEU A 309 14.85 -10.81 -10.17
N GLY A 310 16.15 -10.84 -10.44
CA GLY A 310 17.18 -10.87 -9.39
C GLY A 310 17.22 -9.58 -8.56
N LEU A 311 17.05 -8.41 -9.21
CA LEU A 311 16.96 -7.13 -8.52
C LEU A 311 15.65 -7.02 -7.71
N ASP A 312 14.54 -7.48 -8.25
CA ASP A 312 13.26 -7.52 -7.55
C ASP A 312 13.33 -8.41 -6.30
N LEU A 313 14.02 -9.56 -6.39
CA LEU A 313 14.22 -10.47 -5.26
C LEU A 313 15.13 -9.85 -4.17
N LEU A 314 16.08 -9.03 -4.55
CA LEU A 314 16.95 -8.29 -3.61
C LEU A 314 16.23 -7.08 -2.98
N GLY A 315 15.08 -6.66 -3.51
CA GLY A 315 14.41 -5.43 -3.11
C GLY A 315 15.13 -4.16 -3.60
N ASP A 316 16.09 -4.31 -4.50
CA ASP A 316 16.99 -3.25 -4.96
C ASP A 316 16.63 -2.87 -6.40
N ARG A 317 15.55 -2.11 -6.58
CA ARG A 317 15.28 -1.44 -7.87
C ARG A 317 15.95 -0.07 -7.87
N PRO A 318 16.87 0.21 -8.81
CA PRO A 318 17.27 1.59 -9.03
C PRO A 318 16.03 2.39 -9.42
N ALA A 319 15.81 3.53 -8.77
CA ALA A 319 14.81 4.49 -9.18
C ALA A 319 15.02 4.79 -10.67
N THR A 320 14.05 4.41 -11.50
CA THR A 320 14.06 4.79 -12.91
C THR A 320 13.86 6.30 -12.96
N VAL A 321 14.88 7.01 -13.47
CA VAL A 321 14.88 8.45 -13.76
C VAL A 321 13.78 8.78 -14.76
#